data_a7dd2f86d7f04df753b4ac98195eefc5
#
_entry.id   a7dd2f86d7f04df753b4ac98195eefc5
#
_cell.length_a   1.000
_cell.length_b   1.000
_cell.length_c   1.000
_cell.angle_alpha   90.00
_cell.angle_beta   90.00
_cell.angle_gamma   90.00
#
_symmetry.space_group_name_H-M   'P 1'
#
loop_
_entity.id
_entity.type
_entity.pdbx_description
1 polymer ?
#
loop_
_entity_poly.entity_id
_entity_poly.type
_entity_poly.pdbx_seq_one_letter_code
_entity_poly.pdbx_strand_id
1 'polypeptide(L)'
;YLALFQAVIFRQDILGGEMIGLGLIAVILGLMLFMEGLKVGLMPFGEMLGNTLPAKATLPVVLLVAFLLGIGVTFAEPAIGALKIAGQSVQVEQAPYLFALLNDWANIMVLVVGAGVGLAAVLGTLRFLYGWSLKPLIYASLLPLLLLSFGISQIPELAPVVALAWDCGAVTTGPVTVPLVLSLGVGIAAAAGKGSTSLSGFGIV
;
A
#
# COMPACT_ATOMS: atom_id res chain seq x y z
N TYR A 1 14.33 -7.01 18.20
CA TYR A 1 14.64 -8.44 18.34
C TYR A 1 16.01 -8.77 17.75
N LEU A 2 16.32 -8.42 16.48
CA LEU A 2 17.60 -8.76 15.83
C LEU A 2 18.81 -8.22 16.59
N ALA A 3 18.80 -6.98 17.04
CA ALA A 3 19.88 -6.39 17.83
C ALA A 3 20.09 -7.10 19.18
N LEU A 4 19.00 -7.45 19.87
CA LEU A 4 19.07 -8.25 21.10
C LEU A 4 19.60 -9.65 20.84
N PHE A 5 19.18 -10.27 19.75
CA PHE A 5 19.63 -11.61 19.36
C PHE A 5 21.14 -11.60 19.07
N GLN A 6 21.61 -10.60 18.32
CA GLN A 6 23.03 -10.43 18.01
C GLN A 6 23.87 -10.19 19.26
N ALA A 7 23.44 -9.31 20.16
CA ALA A 7 24.17 -8.98 21.37
C ALA A 7 24.15 -10.10 22.41
N VAL A 8 23.00 -10.77 22.63
CA VAL A 8 22.82 -11.76 23.71
C VAL A 8 23.22 -13.16 23.28
N ILE A 9 22.84 -13.59 22.07
CA ILE A 9 23.06 -14.95 21.58
C ILE A 9 24.40 -15.08 20.87
N PHE A 10 24.67 -14.20 19.90
CA PHE A 10 25.94 -14.24 19.18
C PHE A 10 27.09 -13.57 19.93
N ARG A 11 26.79 -12.76 20.96
CA ARG A 11 27.78 -12.00 21.75
C ARG A 11 28.72 -11.18 20.87
N GLN A 12 28.21 -10.66 19.75
CA GLN A 12 28.93 -9.83 18.80
C GLN A 12 28.52 -8.36 18.97
N ASP A 13 29.50 -7.47 18.94
CA ASP A 13 29.24 -6.06 18.95
C ASP A 13 28.53 -5.61 17.67
N ILE A 14 27.56 -4.72 17.82
CA ILE A 14 26.82 -4.16 16.70
C ILE A 14 27.68 -3.02 16.14
N LEU A 15 28.30 -3.25 14.97
CA LEU A 15 29.04 -2.22 14.26
C LEU A 15 28.14 -1.04 13.96
N GLY A 16 28.53 0.16 14.44
CA GLY A 16 27.72 1.37 14.27
C GLY A 16 26.44 1.41 15.12
N GLY A 17 26.38 0.69 16.24
CA GLY A 17 25.21 0.58 17.10
C GLY A 17 24.62 1.91 17.55
N GLU A 18 25.46 2.91 17.81
CA GLU A 18 25.02 4.27 18.16
C GLU A 18 24.25 4.93 17.00
N MET A 19 24.78 4.84 15.79
CA MET A 19 24.16 5.41 14.59
C MET A 19 22.84 4.70 14.25
N ILE A 20 22.82 3.38 14.39
CA ILE A 20 21.61 2.57 14.22
C ILE A 20 20.56 2.95 15.28
N GLY A 21 20.99 3.12 16.54
CA GLY A 21 20.11 3.53 17.63
C GLY A 21 19.49 4.91 17.40
N LEU A 22 20.30 5.90 17.03
CA LEU A 22 19.82 7.24 16.68
C LEU A 22 18.87 7.21 15.47
N GLY A 23 19.21 6.43 14.44
CA GLY A 23 18.35 6.23 13.26
C GLY A 23 17.00 5.63 13.63
N LEU A 24 16.96 4.62 14.48
CA LEU A 24 15.72 4.01 14.97
C LEU A 24 14.85 5.01 15.74
N ILE A 25 15.45 5.80 16.63
CA ILE A 25 14.74 6.84 17.38
C ILE A 25 14.17 7.88 16.41
N ALA A 26 14.95 8.34 15.43
CA ALA A 26 14.50 9.31 14.43
C ALA A 26 13.33 8.76 13.60
N VAL A 27 13.39 7.48 13.18
CA VAL A 27 12.30 6.83 12.44
C VAL A 27 11.04 6.71 13.29
N ILE A 28 11.17 6.31 14.56
CA ILE A 28 10.01 6.19 15.46
C ILE A 28 9.35 7.56 15.66
N LEU A 29 10.12 8.59 15.96
CA LEU A 29 9.59 9.94 16.15
C LEU A 29 8.98 10.49 14.86
N GLY A 30 9.65 10.30 13.72
CA GLY A 30 9.14 10.70 12.41
C GLY A 30 7.82 10.01 12.07
N LEU A 31 7.73 8.70 12.31
CA LEU A 31 6.51 7.95 12.06
C LEU A 31 5.36 8.36 13.00
N MET A 32 5.65 8.63 14.27
CA MET A 32 4.66 9.14 15.22
C MET A 32 4.08 10.48 14.78
N LEU A 33 4.92 11.44 14.42
CA LEU A 33 4.48 12.76 13.92
C LEU A 33 3.72 12.64 12.60
N PHE A 34 4.19 11.78 11.72
CA PHE A 34 3.56 11.51 10.44
C PHE A 34 2.14 10.92 10.62
N MET A 35 2.00 9.90 11.48
CA MET A 35 0.70 9.29 11.77
C MET A 35 -0.28 10.27 12.42
N GLU A 36 0.20 11.17 13.27
CA GLU A 36 -0.64 12.20 13.85
C GLU A 36 -1.10 13.21 12.80
N GLY A 37 -0.19 13.63 11.89
CA GLY A 37 -0.54 14.47 10.75
C GLY A 37 -1.60 13.84 9.83
N LEU A 38 -1.52 12.52 9.59
CA LEU A 38 -2.53 11.79 8.82
C LEU A 38 -3.91 11.80 9.49
N LYS A 39 -3.97 11.59 10.81
CA LYS A 39 -5.23 11.60 11.57
C LYS A 39 -5.91 12.96 11.53
N VAL A 40 -5.13 14.04 11.63
CA VAL A 40 -5.67 15.40 11.68
C VAL A 40 -6.01 15.94 10.29
N GLY A 41 -5.24 15.55 9.28
CA GLY A 41 -5.35 16.09 7.93
C GLY A 41 -6.06 15.15 6.94
N LEU A 42 -5.45 14.02 6.63
CA LEU A 42 -5.89 13.18 5.51
C LEU A 42 -7.11 12.31 5.83
N MET A 43 -7.24 11.79 7.05
CA MET A 43 -8.40 10.96 7.40
C MET A 43 -9.72 11.76 7.36
N PRO A 44 -9.81 12.95 7.98
CA PRO A 44 -11.03 13.78 7.86
C PRO A 44 -11.34 14.18 6.42
N PHE A 45 -10.31 14.40 5.59
CA PHE A 45 -10.48 14.68 4.17
C PHE A 45 -11.07 13.49 3.42
N GLY A 46 -10.59 12.26 3.68
CA GLY A 46 -11.14 11.03 3.12
C GLY A 46 -12.60 10.82 3.52
N GLU A 47 -12.95 11.02 4.79
CA GLU A 47 -14.32 10.93 5.30
C GLU A 47 -15.24 11.99 4.66
N MET A 48 -14.78 13.23 4.54
CA MET A 48 -15.53 14.30 3.91
C MET A 48 -15.80 13.99 2.43
N LEU A 49 -14.80 13.52 1.69
CA LEU A 49 -14.96 13.07 0.32
C LEU A 49 -15.97 11.91 0.23
N GLY A 50 -15.82 10.90 1.08
CA GLY A 50 -16.71 9.75 1.11
C GLY A 50 -18.16 10.11 1.40
N ASN A 51 -18.41 11.06 2.32
CA ASN A 51 -19.75 11.51 2.68
C ASN A 51 -20.37 12.42 1.62
N THR A 52 -19.61 13.31 0.99
CA THR A 52 -20.15 14.35 0.14
C THR A 52 -20.22 13.97 -1.34
N LEU A 53 -19.25 13.20 -1.82
CA LEU A 53 -19.17 12.82 -3.24
C LEU A 53 -20.36 12.00 -3.72
N PRO A 54 -20.78 10.90 -3.04
CA PRO A 54 -21.91 10.10 -3.51
C PRO A 54 -23.25 10.87 -3.49
N ALA A 55 -23.36 11.89 -2.62
CA ALA A 55 -24.57 12.71 -2.51
C ALA A 55 -24.67 13.78 -3.62
N LYS A 56 -23.54 14.20 -4.20
CA LYS A 56 -23.50 15.35 -5.13
C LYS A 56 -22.99 14.99 -6.53
N ALA A 57 -22.36 13.84 -6.71
CA ALA A 57 -21.73 13.44 -7.96
C ALA A 57 -22.32 12.14 -8.51
N THR A 58 -22.20 11.98 -9.83
CA THR A 58 -22.60 10.73 -10.48
C THR A 58 -21.61 9.61 -10.15
N LEU A 59 -22.06 8.36 -10.17
CA LEU A 59 -21.24 7.20 -9.86
C LEU A 59 -19.90 7.16 -10.60
N PRO A 60 -19.79 7.43 -11.92
CA PRO A 60 -18.50 7.45 -12.60
C PRO A 60 -17.51 8.48 -12.01
N VAL A 61 -17.99 9.62 -11.56
CA VAL A 61 -17.14 10.65 -10.94
C VAL A 61 -16.64 10.17 -9.58
N VAL A 62 -17.48 9.54 -8.78
CA VAL A 62 -17.09 8.95 -7.48
C VAL A 62 -16.00 7.90 -7.69
N LEU A 63 -16.17 7.02 -8.66
CA LEU A 63 -15.20 5.95 -8.97
C LEU A 63 -13.88 6.54 -9.51
N LEU A 64 -13.95 7.57 -10.36
CA LEU A 64 -12.77 8.25 -10.86
C LEU A 64 -11.97 8.91 -9.72
N VAL A 65 -12.64 9.58 -8.78
CA VAL A 65 -11.99 10.20 -7.62
C VAL A 65 -11.37 9.12 -6.74
N ALA A 66 -12.06 8.01 -6.46
CA ALA A 66 -11.50 6.88 -5.71
C ALA A 66 -10.25 6.29 -6.39
N PHE A 67 -10.29 6.15 -7.72
CA PHE A 67 -9.17 5.67 -8.53
C PHE A 67 -7.96 6.60 -8.44
N LEU A 68 -8.16 7.90 -8.69
CA LEU A 68 -7.10 8.91 -8.64
C LEU A 68 -6.52 9.06 -7.22
N LEU A 69 -7.37 8.93 -6.22
CA LEU A 69 -6.94 8.95 -4.82
C LEU A 69 -6.04 7.76 -4.50
N GLY A 70 -6.38 6.55 -4.98
CA GLY A 70 -5.53 5.37 -4.85
C GLY A 70 -4.14 5.56 -5.49
N ILE A 71 -4.08 6.16 -6.67
CA ILE A 71 -2.80 6.53 -7.31
C ILE A 71 -2.04 7.54 -6.44
N GLY A 72 -2.70 8.61 -6.02
CA GLY A 72 -2.08 9.70 -5.27
C GLY A 72 -1.48 9.23 -3.93
N VAL A 73 -2.21 8.39 -3.18
CA VAL A 73 -1.72 7.87 -1.90
C VAL A 73 -0.52 6.93 -2.07
N THR A 74 -0.46 6.18 -3.17
CA THR A 74 0.68 5.31 -3.47
C THR A 74 1.95 6.13 -3.69
N PHE A 75 1.87 7.26 -4.39
CA PHE A 75 3.02 8.16 -4.54
C PHE A 75 3.44 8.82 -3.23
N ALA A 76 2.50 9.04 -2.31
CA ALA A 76 2.77 9.61 -0.99
C ALA A 76 3.25 8.57 0.04
N GLU A 77 3.25 7.27 -0.31
CA GLU A 77 3.60 6.19 0.63
C GLU A 77 5.11 6.17 0.91
N PRO A 78 5.55 6.40 2.17
CA PRO A 78 6.98 6.45 2.51
C PRO A 78 7.72 5.14 2.23
N ALA A 79 7.02 4.02 2.35
CA ALA A 79 7.61 2.69 2.15
C ALA A 79 7.99 2.43 0.69
N ILE A 80 7.28 3.03 -0.28
CA ILE A 80 7.67 3.02 -1.70
C ILE A 80 9.00 3.78 -1.89
N GLY A 81 9.19 4.89 -1.18
CA GLY A 81 10.47 5.61 -1.18
C GLY A 81 11.63 4.76 -0.66
N ALA A 82 11.42 4.05 0.45
CA ALA A 82 12.40 3.13 1.02
C ALA A 82 12.74 1.98 0.06
N LEU A 83 11.75 1.44 -0.65
CA LEU A 83 11.95 0.39 -1.64
C LEU A 83 12.83 0.87 -2.80
N LYS A 84 12.64 2.09 -3.31
CA LYS A 84 13.51 2.70 -4.34
C LYS A 84 14.95 2.85 -3.86
N ILE A 85 15.15 3.28 -2.60
CA ILE A 85 16.49 3.41 -2.02
C ILE A 85 17.17 2.03 -1.90
N ALA A 86 16.45 1.03 -1.42
CA ALA A 86 16.95 -0.35 -1.36
C ALA A 86 17.32 -0.90 -2.74
N GLY A 87 16.59 -0.50 -3.79
CA GLY A 87 16.88 -0.89 -5.17
C GLY A 87 18.24 -0.44 -5.70
N GLN A 88 18.84 0.62 -5.12
CA GLN A 88 20.18 1.08 -5.50
C GLN A 88 21.29 0.08 -5.15
N SER A 89 21.05 -0.85 -4.22
CA SER A 89 21.98 -1.89 -3.82
C SER A 89 21.88 -3.15 -4.69
N VAL A 90 20.92 -3.24 -5.61
CA VAL A 90 20.74 -4.40 -6.50
C VAL A 90 21.86 -4.42 -7.54
N GLN A 91 22.48 -5.59 -7.71
CA GLN A 91 23.52 -5.80 -8.72
C GLN A 91 22.88 -6.14 -10.07
N VAL A 92 23.23 -5.38 -11.09
CA VAL A 92 22.68 -5.53 -12.46
C VAL A 92 22.93 -6.93 -13.02
N GLU A 93 24.10 -7.51 -12.74
CA GLU A 93 24.51 -8.82 -13.25
C GLU A 93 23.66 -9.97 -12.67
N GLN A 94 23.15 -9.79 -11.45
CA GLN A 94 22.37 -10.81 -10.75
C GLN A 94 20.87 -10.73 -11.04
N ALA A 95 20.35 -9.51 -11.20
CA ALA A 95 18.92 -9.27 -11.38
C ALA A 95 18.66 -8.03 -12.27
N PRO A 96 18.93 -8.12 -13.60
CA PRO A 96 18.85 -6.96 -14.49
C PRO A 96 17.45 -6.35 -14.57
N TYR A 97 16.40 -7.16 -14.61
CA TYR A 97 15.01 -6.65 -14.66
C TYR A 97 14.59 -6.00 -13.35
N LEU A 98 15.02 -6.55 -12.21
CA LEU A 98 14.76 -5.96 -10.90
C LEU A 98 15.45 -4.61 -10.76
N PHE A 99 16.73 -4.52 -11.19
CA PHE A 99 17.47 -3.27 -11.20
C PHE A 99 16.78 -2.22 -12.05
N ALA A 100 16.42 -2.55 -13.29
CA ALA A 100 15.74 -1.64 -14.20
C ALA A 100 14.42 -1.11 -13.63
N LEU A 101 13.60 -1.99 -13.01
CA LEU A 101 12.33 -1.57 -12.41
C LEU A 101 12.51 -0.63 -11.22
N LEU A 102 13.51 -0.87 -10.37
CA LEU A 102 13.72 -0.08 -9.16
C LEU A 102 14.48 1.23 -9.41
N ASN A 103 15.27 1.32 -10.48
CA ASN A 103 16.10 2.48 -10.81
C ASN A 103 15.57 3.22 -12.05
N ASP A 104 15.63 2.62 -13.23
CA ASP A 104 15.32 3.30 -14.49
C ASP A 104 13.82 3.57 -14.65
N TRP A 105 12.99 2.61 -14.24
CA TRP A 105 11.54 2.64 -14.42
C TRP A 105 10.76 2.81 -13.10
N ALA A 106 11.46 3.27 -12.05
CA ALA A 106 10.90 3.36 -10.70
C ALA A 106 9.59 4.17 -10.64
N ASN A 107 9.48 5.27 -11.38
CA ASN A 107 8.25 6.09 -11.40
C ASN A 107 7.10 5.41 -12.13
N ILE A 108 7.40 4.66 -13.20
CA ILE A 108 6.40 3.89 -13.95
C ILE A 108 5.93 2.72 -13.09
N MET A 109 6.83 2.05 -12.38
CA MET A 109 6.50 1.00 -11.41
C MET A 109 5.51 1.54 -10.37
N VAL A 110 5.81 2.68 -9.74
CA VAL A 110 4.91 3.30 -8.74
C VAL A 110 3.56 3.66 -9.35
N LEU A 111 3.53 4.16 -10.60
CA LEU A 111 2.28 4.45 -11.29
C LEU A 111 1.43 3.18 -11.51
N VAL A 112 2.06 2.09 -11.93
CA VAL A 112 1.38 0.79 -12.14
C VAL A 112 0.84 0.24 -10.81
N VAL A 113 1.66 0.28 -9.75
CA VAL A 113 1.23 -0.10 -8.40
C VAL A 113 0.07 0.78 -7.93
N GLY A 114 0.19 2.11 -8.10
CA GLY A 114 -0.87 3.06 -7.77
C GLY A 114 -2.17 2.84 -8.57
N ALA A 115 -2.06 2.46 -9.84
CA ALA A 115 -3.23 2.06 -10.63
C ALA A 115 -3.90 0.81 -10.06
N GLY A 116 -3.13 -0.17 -9.58
CA GLY A 116 -3.64 -1.35 -8.86
C GLY A 116 -4.40 -0.96 -7.58
N VAL A 117 -3.81 -0.06 -6.77
CA VAL A 117 -4.47 0.48 -5.57
C VAL A 117 -5.74 1.27 -5.93
N GLY A 118 -5.68 2.07 -6.99
CA GLY A 118 -6.84 2.79 -7.52
C GLY A 118 -7.97 1.84 -7.92
N LEU A 119 -7.66 0.75 -8.61
CA LEU A 119 -8.64 -0.30 -8.95
C LEU A 119 -9.21 -0.99 -7.70
N ALA A 120 -8.38 -1.27 -6.70
CA ALA A 120 -8.83 -1.82 -5.42
C ALA A 120 -9.79 -0.85 -4.70
N ALA A 121 -9.48 0.45 -4.68
CA ALA A 121 -10.36 1.48 -4.12
C ALA A 121 -11.70 1.59 -4.87
N VAL A 122 -11.69 1.47 -6.20
CA VAL A 122 -12.91 1.42 -7.02
C VAL A 122 -13.75 0.18 -6.68
N LEU A 123 -13.13 -1.00 -6.65
CA LEU A 123 -13.83 -2.25 -6.31
C LEU A 123 -14.38 -2.21 -4.87
N GLY A 124 -13.62 -1.66 -3.93
CA GLY A 124 -14.07 -1.42 -2.57
C GLY A 124 -15.27 -0.49 -2.50
N THR A 125 -15.24 0.61 -3.24
CA THR A 125 -16.37 1.56 -3.35
C THR A 125 -17.61 0.88 -3.92
N LEU A 126 -17.49 0.14 -5.01
CA LEU A 126 -18.59 -0.61 -5.61
C LEU A 126 -19.15 -1.67 -4.65
N ARG A 127 -18.27 -2.36 -3.93
CA ARG A 127 -18.67 -3.32 -2.91
C ARG A 127 -19.56 -2.67 -1.84
N PHE A 128 -19.20 -1.47 -1.36
CA PHE A 128 -20.00 -0.75 -0.36
C PHE A 128 -21.36 -0.35 -0.92
N LEU A 129 -21.38 0.21 -2.11
CA LEU A 129 -22.63 0.69 -2.74
C LEU A 129 -23.58 -0.46 -3.04
N TYR A 130 -23.09 -1.57 -3.57
CA TYR A 130 -23.90 -2.72 -3.99
C TYR A 130 -24.03 -3.83 -2.95
N GLY A 131 -23.29 -3.75 -1.84
CA GLY A 131 -23.34 -4.75 -0.77
C GLY A 131 -22.72 -6.10 -1.17
N TRP A 132 -21.73 -6.12 -2.07
CA TRP A 132 -21.09 -7.35 -2.50
C TRP A 132 -20.35 -8.06 -1.36
N SER A 133 -20.41 -9.38 -1.34
CA SER A 133 -19.65 -10.18 -0.39
C SER A 133 -18.16 -10.15 -0.70
N LEU A 134 -17.31 -10.06 0.35
CA LEU A 134 -15.86 -9.95 0.22
C LEU A 134 -15.22 -11.23 -0.33
N LYS A 135 -15.70 -12.41 0.09
CA LYS A 135 -15.09 -13.69 -0.27
C LYS A 135 -14.93 -13.95 -1.78
N PRO A 136 -15.99 -13.86 -2.62
CA PRO A 136 -15.82 -14.06 -4.04
C PRO A 136 -14.94 -13.01 -4.70
N LEU A 137 -14.93 -11.77 -4.20
CA LEU A 137 -14.05 -10.72 -4.70
C LEU A 137 -12.57 -11.07 -4.47
N ILE A 138 -12.23 -11.54 -3.26
CA ILE A 138 -10.87 -12.00 -2.94
C ILE A 138 -10.47 -13.17 -3.83
N TYR A 139 -11.32 -14.19 -3.97
CA TYR A 139 -10.97 -15.35 -4.80
C TYR A 139 -10.83 -14.97 -6.28
N ALA A 140 -11.70 -14.11 -6.79
CA ALA A 140 -11.65 -13.68 -8.19
C ALA A 140 -10.41 -12.84 -8.52
N SER A 141 -9.89 -12.07 -7.55
CA SER A 141 -8.67 -11.27 -7.73
C SER A 141 -7.40 -12.07 -7.44
N LEU A 142 -7.37 -12.81 -6.34
CA LEU A 142 -6.15 -13.47 -5.86
C LEU A 142 -5.79 -14.72 -6.68
N LEU A 143 -6.77 -15.52 -7.09
CA LEU A 143 -6.50 -16.79 -7.78
C LEU A 143 -5.80 -16.59 -9.13
N PRO A 144 -6.25 -15.68 -10.02
CA PRO A 144 -5.52 -15.38 -11.25
C PRO A 144 -4.11 -14.85 -11.01
N LEU A 145 -3.94 -13.98 -9.99
CA LEU A 145 -2.63 -13.43 -9.64
C LEU A 145 -1.67 -14.51 -9.13
N LEU A 146 -2.13 -15.46 -8.33
CA LEU A 146 -1.32 -16.59 -7.87
C LEU A 146 -0.89 -17.48 -9.04
N LEU A 147 -1.81 -17.81 -9.96
CA LEU A 147 -1.50 -18.60 -11.14
C LEU A 147 -0.49 -17.89 -12.05
N LEU A 148 -0.68 -16.59 -12.28
CA LEU A 148 0.25 -15.77 -13.06
C LEU A 148 1.62 -15.70 -12.39
N SER A 149 1.66 -15.44 -11.08
CA SER A 149 2.92 -15.41 -10.30
C SER A 149 3.65 -16.73 -10.35
N PHE A 150 2.92 -17.85 -10.21
CA PHE A 150 3.50 -19.18 -10.32
C PHE A 150 4.07 -19.44 -11.72
N GLY A 151 3.36 -19.06 -12.78
CA GLY A 151 3.84 -19.20 -14.16
C GLY A 151 5.10 -18.38 -14.43
N ILE A 152 5.12 -17.11 -14.02
CA ILE A 152 6.26 -16.21 -14.24
C ILE A 152 7.45 -16.60 -13.38
N SER A 153 7.25 -17.08 -12.15
CA SER A 153 8.33 -17.49 -11.24
C SER A 153 9.15 -18.69 -11.74
N GLN A 154 8.64 -19.44 -12.74
CA GLN A 154 9.41 -20.51 -13.39
C GLN A 154 10.52 -19.99 -14.30
N ILE A 155 10.51 -18.69 -14.60
CA ILE A 155 11.56 -18.03 -15.39
C ILE A 155 12.54 -17.41 -14.39
N PRO A 156 13.81 -17.94 -14.28
CA PRO A 156 14.74 -17.51 -13.23
C PRO A 156 15.04 -16.01 -13.24
N GLU A 157 15.08 -15.39 -14.40
CA GLU A 157 15.36 -13.97 -14.56
C GLU A 157 14.21 -13.07 -14.07
N LEU A 158 12.98 -13.57 -14.08
CA LEU A 158 11.76 -12.84 -13.68
C LEU A 158 11.31 -13.18 -12.25
N ALA A 159 11.84 -14.24 -11.63
CA ALA A 159 11.49 -14.61 -10.27
C ALA A 159 11.71 -13.47 -9.25
N PRO A 160 12.81 -12.68 -9.30
CA PRO A 160 13.00 -11.52 -8.43
C PRO A 160 11.96 -10.40 -8.68
N VAL A 161 11.47 -10.26 -9.92
CA VAL A 161 10.43 -9.29 -10.26
C VAL A 161 9.08 -9.70 -9.68
N VAL A 162 8.77 -11.00 -9.66
CA VAL A 162 7.56 -11.53 -9.00
C VAL A 162 7.61 -11.25 -7.50
N ALA A 163 8.75 -11.47 -6.85
CA ALA A 163 8.95 -11.14 -5.45
C ALA A 163 8.71 -9.64 -5.20
N LEU A 164 9.32 -8.77 -6.02
CA LEU A 164 9.09 -7.33 -5.96
C LEU A 164 7.62 -6.95 -6.11
N ALA A 165 6.89 -7.60 -7.01
CA ALA A 165 5.47 -7.31 -7.22
C ALA A 165 4.62 -7.61 -5.97
N TRP A 166 4.89 -8.72 -5.27
CA TRP A 166 4.26 -9.05 -4.00
C TRP A 166 4.67 -8.07 -2.89
N ASP A 167 5.95 -7.70 -2.82
CA ASP A 167 6.46 -6.72 -1.87
C ASP A 167 5.81 -5.35 -2.10
N CYS A 168 5.65 -4.90 -3.35
CA CYS A 168 4.94 -3.68 -3.67
C CYS A 168 3.48 -3.71 -3.20
N GLY A 169 2.80 -4.84 -3.35
CA GLY A 169 1.44 -5.04 -2.83
C GLY A 169 1.39 -4.94 -1.30
N ALA A 170 2.32 -5.59 -0.60
CA ALA A 170 2.41 -5.54 0.85
C ALA A 170 2.78 -4.14 1.37
N VAL A 171 3.73 -3.47 0.72
CA VAL A 171 4.24 -2.15 1.10
C VAL A 171 3.20 -1.05 0.88
N THR A 172 2.32 -1.18 -0.13
CA THR A 172 1.24 -0.22 -0.37
C THR A 172 0.16 -0.26 0.71
N THR A 173 0.03 -1.33 1.47
CA THR A 173 -0.83 -1.39 2.67
C THR A 173 -0.14 -0.70 3.85
N GLY A 174 0.22 0.57 3.68
CA GLY A 174 1.03 1.33 4.61
C GLY A 174 0.26 2.40 5.39
N PRO A 175 0.98 3.25 6.12
CA PRO A 175 0.39 4.23 7.02
C PRO A 175 -0.40 5.33 6.32
N VAL A 176 -0.24 5.55 5.02
CA VAL A 176 -1.02 6.55 4.24
C VAL A 176 -2.22 5.91 3.59
N THR A 177 -1.99 4.85 2.83
CA THR A 177 -3.00 4.23 1.96
C THR A 177 -4.16 3.66 2.76
N VAL A 178 -3.88 2.88 3.80
CA VAL A 178 -4.92 2.21 4.59
C VAL A 178 -5.86 3.20 5.28
N PRO A 179 -5.38 4.18 6.06
CA PRO A 179 -6.27 5.12 6.74
C PRO A 179 -7.12 5.94 5.77
N LEU A 180 -6.55 6.36 4.64
CA LEU A 180 -7.27 7.20 3.68
C LEU A 180 -8.33 6.42 2.90
N VAL A 181 -8.02 5.22 2.44
CA VAL A 181 -8.99 4.36 1.72
C VAL A 181 -10.10 3.90 2.67
N LEU A 182 -9.76 3.57 3.92
CA LEU A 182 -10.76 3.22 4.94
C LEU A 182 -11.68 4.40 5.25
N SER A 183 -11.14 5.60 5.45
CA SER A 183 -11.94 6.79 5.76
C SER A 183 -12.88 7.15 4.60
N LEU A 184 -12.41 7.05 3.35
CA LEU A 184 -13.25 7.18 2.16
C LEU A 184 -14.37 6.15 2.16
N GLY A 185 -14.06 4.88 2.43
CA GLY A 185 -15.03 3.79 2.48
C GLY A 185 -16.10 3.97 3.58
N VAL A 186 -15.68 4.40 4.77
CA VAL A 186 -16.58 4.73 5.88
C VAL A 186 -17.52 5.87 5.49
N GLY A 187 -16.98 6.94 4.88
CA GLY A 187 -17.77 8.05 4.39
C GLY A 187 -18.82 7.63 3.34
N ILE A 188 -18.41 6.81 2.37
CA ILE A 188 -19.33 6.29 1.33
C ILE A 188 -20.42 5.41 1.96
N ALA A 189 -20.08 4.55 2.91
CA ALA A 189 -21.04 3.69 3.62
C ALA A 189 -22.06 4.53 4.41
N ALA A 190 -21.61 5.59 5.07
CA ALA A 190 -22.46 6.52 5.79
C ALA A 190 -23.43 7.25 4.85
N ALA A 191 -22.94 7.78 3.73
CA ALA A 191 -23.74 8.45 2.71
C ALA A 191 -24.78 7.52 2.07
N ALA A 192 -24.47 6.21 1.94
CA ALA A 192 -25.39 5.19 1.42
C ALA A 192 -26.44 4.72 2.44
N GLY A 193 -26.50 5.30 3.64
CA GLY A 193 -27.45 4.90 4.71
C GLY A 193 -27.13 3.55 5.35
N LYS A 194 -25.94 2.98 5.11
CA LYS A 194 -25.48 1.69 5.65
C LYS A 194 -24.55 1.85 6.86
N GLY A 195 -24.60 2.99 7.52
CA GLY A 195 -23.66 3.51 8.50
C GLY A 195 -23.55 2.81 9.85
N SER A 196 -24.01 1.58 10.03
CA SER A 196 -23.95 0.90 11.35
C SER A 196 -22.91 -0.19 11.49
N THR A 197 -22.14 -0.51 10.48
CA THR A 197 -21.08 -1.51 10.58
C THR A 197 -19.71 -0.91 10.26
N SER A 198 -19.07 -0.37 11.32
CA SER A 198 -17.68 0.12 11.30
C SER A 198 -16.65 -0.91 10.81
N LEU A 199 -17.04 -2.18 10.76
CA LEU A 199 -16.26 -3.31 10.26
C LEU A 199 -16.40 -3.54 8.75
N SER A 200 -17.34 -2.89 8.06
CA SER A 200 -17.53 -3.08 6.63
C SER A 200 -16.39 -2.50 5.77
N GLY A 201 -15.56 -1.63 6.35
CA GLY A 201 -14.35 -1.08 5.71
C GLY A 201 -13.17 -2.06 5.67
N PHE A 202 -13.11 -3.02 6.58
CA PHE A 202 -12.03 -4.00 6.63
C PHE A 202 -12.02 -4.89 5.38
N GLY A 203 -10.88 -5.02 4.74
CA GLY A 203 -10.67 -5.90 3.58
C GLY A 203 -10.90 -5.24 2.21
N ILE A 204 -10.74 -3.91 2.10
CA ILE A 204 -10.73 -3.20 0.82
C ILE A 204 -9.31 -3.07 0.29
N VAL A 205 -8.34 -2.92 1.17
CA VAL A 205 -6.91 -2.69 0.86
C VAL A 205 -6.13 -3.98 0.97
#